data_9c37a3a1100607ec3728266ce97fbc1d
#
_entry.id   9c37a3a1100607ec3728266ce97fbc1d
#
_cell.length_a   1.000
_cell.length_b   1.000
_cell.length_c   1.000
_cell.angle_alpha   90.00
_cell.angle_beta   90.00
_cell.angle_gamma   90.00
#
_symmetry.space_group_name_H-M   'P 1'
#
loop_
_entity.id
_entity.type
_entity.pdbx_description
1 polymer ?
#
loop_
_entity_poly.entity_id
_entity_poly.type
_entity_poly.pdbx_seq_one_letter_code
_entity_poly.pdbx_strand_id
1 'polypeptide(L)'
;NPTVTPLGNFMHALKGKNAIIISPAPRAEKTSTKTVDLIREALAKNGAPEDLIQIVNDVTIEKSQELMANCDLVIATGGSGLTKAAYSSGTPAYGVGPGNPPVIIDRGYDLKDAAENSIIAVASDNGILCDGDNLLLYPQDLEAEFFEEFRKAGAVVFDNADDVAKFRDALFENGKVRPGLVGKDTNVIAEAAGYNLPEGTKVIGLKIEGVGKDDILGKEIMGP
;
A
#
# COMPACT_ATOMS: atom_id res chain seq x y z
N ASN A 1 6.30 0.98 -2.96
CA ASN A 1 7.39 0.86 -1.98
C ASN A 1 8.74 0.88 -2.70
N PRO A 2 9.60 1.90 -2.48
CA PRO A 2 10.85 2.09 -3.24
C PRO A 2 12.02 1.23 -2.78
N THR A 3 11.90 0.51 -1.68
CA THR A 3 12.96 -0.31 -1.10
C THR A 3 12.64 -1.79 -1.16
N VAL A 4 11.53 -2.21 -0.55
CA VAL A 4 11.16 -3.63 -0.44
C VAL A 4 10.79 -4.24 -1.80
N THR A 5 10.05 -3.51 -2.65
CA THR A 5 9.64 -4.03 -3.96
C THR A 5 10.83 -4.29 -4.89
N PRO A 6 11.79 -3.36 -5.11
CA PRO A 6 12.99 -3.65 -5.90
C PRO A 6 13.80 -4.81 -5.34
N LEU A 7 14.01 -4.87 -4.03
CA LEU A 7 14.78 -5.94 -3.39
C LEU A 7 14.08 -7.30 -3.53
N GLY A 8 12.79 -7.39 -3.24
CA GLY A 8 12.01 -8.63 -3.35
C GLY A 8 12.00 -9.17 -4.78
N ASN A 9 11.69 -8.30 -5.75
CA ASN A 9 11.70 -8.69 -7.17
C ASN A 9 13.09 -9.12 -7.64
N PHE A 10 14.15 -8.42 -7.19
CA PHE A 10 15.53 -8.84 -7.49
C PHE A 10 15.86 -10.22 -6.91
N MET A 11 15.47 -10.50 -5.67
CA MET A 11 15.69 -11.81 -5.06
C MET A 11 15.00 -12.94 -5.84
N HIS A 12 13.79 -12.70 -6.33
CA HIS A 12 13.08 -13.65 -7.18
C HIS A 12 13.76 -13.84 -8.54
N ALA A 13 14.15 -12.73 -9.20
CA ALA A 13 14.88 -12.76 -10.45
C ALA A 13 16.21 -13.53 -10.31
N LEU A 14 17.00 -13.22 -9.29
CA LEU A 14 18.29 -13.86 -9.01
C LEU A 14 18.13 -15.37 -8.77
N LYS A 15 17.14 -15.79 -7.97
CA LYS A 15 16.83 -17.21 -7.76
C LYS A 15 16.44 -17.92 -9.07
N GLY A 16 15.75 -17.21 -9.95
CA GLY A 16 15.41 -17.69 -11.29
C GLY A 16 16.55 -17.60 -12.32
N LYS A 17 17.74 -17.12 -11.91
CA LYS A 17 18.90 -16.86 -12.80
C LYS A 17 18.59 -15.83 -13.90
N ASN A 18 17.83 -14.81 -13.57
CA ASN A 18 17.49 -13.69 -14.45
C ASN A 18 18.15 -12.41 -13.96
N ALA A 19 18.48 -11.51 -14.88
CA ALA A 19 18.75 -10.11 -14.59
C ALA A 19 17.41 -9.35 -14.50
N ILE A 20 17.42 -8.18 -13.86
CA ILE A 20 16.24 -7.33 -13.72
C ILE A 20 16.57 -5.86 -13.95
N ILE A 21 15.67 -5.14 -14.61
CA ILE A 21 15.73 -3.70 -14.78
C ILE A 21 14.54 -3.08 -14.04
N ILE A 22 14.82 -2.19 -13.10
CA ILE A 22 13.82 -1.50 -12.29
C ILE A 22 13.41 -0.19 -12.99
N SER A 23 12.12 0.00 -13.21
CA SER A 23 11.55 1.30 -13.63
C SER A 23 10.68 1.84 -12.47
N PRO A 24 11.22 2.73 -11.62
CA PRO A 24 10.52 3.20 -10.43
C PRO A 24 9.45 4.25 -10.76
N ALA A 25 8.53 4.51 -9.82
CA ALA A 25 7.70 5.71 -9.90
C ALA A 25 8.58 6.97 -9.80
N PRO A 26 8.32 8.05 -10.57
CA PRO A 26 9.18 9.24 -10.58
C PRO A 26 9.44 9.83 -9.18
N ARG A 27 8.41 9.87 -8.32
CA ARG A 27 8.56 10.35 -6.93
C ARG A 27 9.44 9.48 -6.04
N ALA A 28 9.67 8.22 -6.43
CA ALA A 28 10.45 7.24 -5.68
C ALA A 28 11.83 6.98 -6.27
N GLU A 29 12.19 7.61 -7.39
CA GLU A 29 13.39 7.34 -8.18
C GLU A 29 14.66 7.38 -7.33
N LYS A 30 14.88 8.47 -6.58
CA LYS A 30 16.08 8.62 -5.75
C LYS A 30 16.27 7.50 -4.72
N THR A 31 15.18 7.11 -4.04
CA THR A 31 15.23 6.04 -3.04
C THR A 31 15.44 4.68 -3.70
N SER A 32 14.76 4.43 -4.81
CA SER A 32 14.94 3.18 -5.57
C SER A 32 16.35 3.07 -6.15
N THR A 33 16.94 4.16 -6.66
CA THR A 33 18.32 4.19 -7.13
C THR A 33 19.28 3.81 -6.01
N LYS A 34 19.14 4.44 -4.82
CA LYS A 34 19.98 4.08 -3.69
C LYS A 34 19.84 2.62 -3.27
N THR A 35 18.63 2.08 -3.33
CA THR A 35 18.37 0.65 -3.05
C THR A 35 19.10 -0.24 -4.06
N VAL A 36 19.01 0.08 -5.35
CA VAL A 36 19.70 -0.68 -6.41
C VAL A 36 21.22 -0.59 -6.25
N ASP A 37 21.76 0.59 -5.93
CA ASP A 37 23.20 0.76 -5.67
C ASP A 37 23.70 -0.13 -4.53
N LEU A 38 22.96 -0.20 -3.42
CA LEU A 38 23.32 -1.08 -2.29
C LEU A 38 23.28 -2.56 -2.67
N ILE A 39 22.33 -2.96 -3.53
CA ILE A 39 22.27 -4.34 -4.05
C ILE A 39 23.47 -4.62 -4.95
N ARG A 40 23.84 -3.70 -5.84
CA ARG A 40 25.02 -3.80 -6.71
C ARG A 40 26.32 -3.91 -5.89
N GLU A 41 26.46 -3.09 -4.86
CA GLU A 41 27.59 -3.20 -3.91
C GLU A 41 27.65 -4.59 -3.25
N ALA A 42 26.49 -5.15 -2.86
CA ALA A 42 26.42 -6.48 -2.28
C ALA A 42 26.81 -7.57 -3.29
N LEU A 43 26.36 -7.45 -4.55
CA LEU A 43 26.75 -8.34 -5.64
C LEU A 43 28.28 -8.33 -5.84
N ALA A 44 28.88 -7.15 -5.97
CA ALA A 44 30.33 -6.99 -6.13
C ALA A 44 31.11 -7.64 -5.00
N LYS A 45 30.70 -7.41 -3.74
CA LYS A 45 31.32 -8.00 -2.54
C LYS A 45 31.30 -9.54 -2.54
N ASN A 46 30.33 -10.14 -3.23
CA ASN A 46 30.19 -11.59 -3.35
C ASN A 46 30.69 -12.13 -4.69
N GLY A 47 31.39 -11.32 -5.49
CA GLY A 47 31.97 -11.74 -6.78
C GLY A 47 30.93 -12.00 -7.88
N ALA A 48 29.72 -11.47 -7.73
CA ALA A 48 28.66 -11.56 -8.73
C ALA A 48 28.64 -10.31 -9.63
N PRO A 49 28.18 -10.41 -10.90
CA PRO A 49 28.06 -9.26 -11.77
C PRO A 49 27.09 -8.22 -11.21
N GLU A 50 27.52 -6.96 -11.17
CA GLU A 50 26.70 -5.86 -10.65
C GLU A 50 25.51 -5.52 -11.55
N ASP A 51 25.60 -5.79 -12.84
CA ASP A 51 24.59 -5.52 -13.84
C ASP A 51 23.42 -6.55 -13.87
N LEU A 52 23.43 -7.52 -12.96
CA LEU A 52 22.26 -8.36 -12.70
C LEU A 52 21.05 -7.56 -12.21
N ILE A 53 21.28 -6.36 -11.66
CA ILE A 53 20.23 -5.40 -11.37
C ILE A 53 20.57 -4.03 -11.92
N GLN A 54 19.64 -3.42 -12.64
CA GLN A 54 19.77 -2.10 -13.22
C GLN A 54 18.53 -1.26 -12.91
N ILE A 55 18.62 0.05 -13.12
CA ILE A 55 17.52 0.99 -12.90
C ILE A 55 17.46 2.00 -14.02
N VAL A 56 16.25 2.34 -14.44
CA VAL A 56 16.00 3.42 -15.40
C VAL A 56 16.10 4.75 -14.68
N ASN A 57 16.93 5.65 -15.19
CA ASN A 57 17.04 7.03 -14.72
C ASN A 57 16.14 7.96 -15.54
N ASP A 58 15.71 9.07 -14.92
CA ASP A 58 14.81 10.04 -15.56
C ASP A 58 13.57 9.34 -16.13
N VAL A 59 12.85 8.67 -15.27
CA VAL A 59 11.73 7.79 -15.65
C VAL A 59 10.62 8.58 -16.32
N THR A 60 10.21 8.13 -17.50
CA THR A 60 9.03 8.61 -18.21
C THR A 60 8.10 7.47 -18.58
N ILE A 61 6.88 7.78 -18.98
CA ILE A 61 5.92 6.79 -19.46
C ILE A 61 6.48 6.07 -20.70
N GLU A 62 7.08 6.82 -21.62
CA GLU A 62 7.65 6.31 -22.86
C GLU A 62 8.79 5.32 -22.59
N LYS A 63 9.76 5.68 -21.72
CA LYS A 63 10.84 4.77 -21.31
C LYS A 63 10.33 3.51 -20.67
N SER A 64 9.29 3.62 -19.82
CA SER A 64 8.68 2.46 -19.16
C SER A 64 7.98 1.54 -20.17
N GLN A 65 7.28 2.10 -21.15
CA GLN A 65 6.65 1.35 -22.23
C GLN A 65 7.67 0.68 -23.15
N GLU A 66 8.75 1.39 -23.50
CA GLU A 66 9.86 0.84 -24.28
C GLU A 66 10.53 -0.34 -23.54
N LEU A 67 10.78 -0.20 -22.24
CA LEU A 67 11.31 -1.30 -21.44
C LEU A 67 10.37 -2.50 -21.45
N MET A 68 9.06 -2.28 -21.22
CA MET A 68 8.06 -3.37 -21.23
C MET A 68 8.03 -4.10 -22.59
N ALA A 69 8.21 -3.40 -23.70
CA ALA A 69 8.18 -4.00 -25.03
C ALA A 69 9.47 -4.76 -25.41
N ASN A 70 10.58 -4.51 -24.71
CA ASN A 70 11.91 -5.04 -25.05
C ASN A 70 12.49 -6.01 -23.98
N CYS A 71 11.71 -6.43 -22.98
CA CYS A 71 12.11 -7.43 -22.00
C CYS A 71 11.38 -8.77 -22.24
N ASP A 72 11.86 -9.84 -21.62
CA ASP A 72 11.26 -11.17 -21.75
C ASP A 72 10.04 -11.36 -20.84
N LEU A 73 9.99 -10.63 -19.72
CA LEU A 73 8.92 -10.70 -18.73
C LEU A 73 8.77 -9.36 -18.02
N VAL A 74 7.53 -8.90 -17.90
CA VAL A 74 7.17 -7.70 -17.14
C VAL A 74 6.60 -8.09 -15.78
N ILE A 75 7.11 -7.50 -14.69
CA ILE A 75 6.48 -7.52 -13.37
C ILE A 75 6.08 -6.08 -13.05
N ALA A 76 4.77 -5.81 -13.07
CA ALA A 76 4.24 -4.47 -12.85
C ALA A 76 3.45 -4.42 -11.52
N THR A 77 3.91 -3.60 -10.58
CA THR A 77 3.23 -3.37 -9.30
C THR A 77 2.85 -1.90 -9.20
N GLY A 78 1.56 -1.60 -9.17
CA GLY A 78 1.08 -0.22 -9.08
C GLY A 78 -0.40 -0.06 -9.42
N GLY A 79 -0.81 1.15 -9.76
CA GLY A 79 -2.20 1.45 -10.09
C GLY A 79 -2.70 0.75 -11.34
N SER A 80 -4.04 0.70 -11.52
CA SER A 80 -4.71 0.03 -12.63
C SER A 80 -4.22 0.45 -14.02
N GLY A 81 -3.76 1.70 -14.19
CA GLY A 81 -3.19 2.20 -15.44
C GLY A 81 -1.89 1.49 -15.82
N LEU A 82 -0.98 1.30 -14.86
CA LEU A 82 0.28 0.57 -15.08
C LEU A 82 0.02 -0.91 -15.38
N THR A 83 -0.85 -1.54 -14.61
CA THR A 83 -1.23 -2.95 -14.82
C THR A 83 -1.81 -3.16 -16.22
N LYS A 84 -2.70 -2.25 -16.66
CA LYS A 84 -3.25 -2.29 -18.02
C LYS A 84 -2.17 -2.11 -19.09
N ALA A 85 -1.23 -1.18 -18.88
CA ALA A 85 -0.11 -0.96 -19.81
C ALA A 85 0.77 -2.21 -19.91
N ALA A 86 1.10 -2.86 -18.78
CA ALA A 86 1.88 -4.08 -18.75
C ALA A 86 1.22 -5.22 -19.56
N TYR A 87 -0.06 -5.48 -19.34
CA TYR A 87 -0.79 -6.51 -20.10
C TYR A 87 -1.00 -6.16 -21.57
N SER A 88 -0.89 -4.88 -21.94
CA SER A 88 -1.03 -4.41 -23.32
C SER A 88 0.33 -4.23 -24.04
N SER A 89 1.45 -4.51 -23.37
CA SER A 89 2.80 -4.31 -23.93
C SER A 89 3.17 -5.30 -25.03
N GLY A 90 2.46 -6.43 -25.12
CA GLY A 90 2.82 -7.54 -26.02
C GLY A 90 3.83 -8.51 -25.41
N THR A 91 4.38 -8.21 -24.25
CA THR A 91 5.31 -9.06 -23.49
C THR A 91 4.55 -9.83 -22.40
N PRO A 92 4.89 -11.08 -22.08
CA PRO A 92 4.35 -11.78 -20.92
C PRO A 92 4.45 -10.92 -19.66
N ALA A 93 3.34 -10.76 -18.91
CA ALA A 93 3.29 -9.85 -17.79
C ALA A 93 2.57 -10.41 -16.57
N TYR A 94 3.10 -10.12 -15.39
CA TYR A 94 2.43 -10.25 -14.10
C TYR A 94 2.12 -8.84 -13.58
N GLY A 95 0.85 -8.45 -13.63
CA GLY A 95 0.38 -7.16 -13.15
C GLY A 95 -0.29 -7.28 -11.79
N VAL A 96 0.19 -6.52 -10.81
CA VAL A 96 -0.41 -6.40 -9.48
C VAL A 96 -0.98 -4.99 -9.36
N GLY A 97 -2.30 -4.90 -9.28
CA GLY A 97 -3.05 -3.66 -9.11
C GLY A 97 -3.17 -3.23 -7.65
N PRO A 98 -4.03 -2.23 -7.38
CA PRO A 98 -4.37 -1.83 -6.03
C PRO A 98 -4.91 -3.01 -5.22
N GLY A 99 -4.42 -3.17 -4.00
CA GLY A 99 -4.86 -4.18 -3.05
C GLY A 99 -5.66 -3.54 -1.91
N ASN A 100 -6.69 -4.22 -1.44
CA ASN A 100 -7.40 -3.84 -0.22
C ASN A 100 -7.81 -5.13 0.51
N PRO A 101 -6.89 -5.76 1.26
CA PRO A 101 -7.16 -7.03 1.93
C PRO A 101 -8.29 -6.89 2.94
N PRO A 102 -9.39 -7.66 2.83
CA PRO A 102 -10.38 -7.74 3.88
C PRO A 102 -9.96 -8.75 4.94
N VAL A 103 -10.06 -8.37 6.20
CA VAL A 103 -9.89 -9.27 7.34
C VAL A 103 -11.26 -9.62 7.89
N ILE A 104 -11.55 -10.91 8.01
CA ILE A 104 -12.80 -11.41 8.59
C ILE A 104 -12.50 -11.90 10.01
N ILE A 105 -13.08 -11.24 10.98
CA ILE A 105 -12.99 -11.60 12.40
C ILE A 105 -14.25 -12.39 12.77
N ASP A 106 -14.11 -13.69 12.93
CA ASP A 106 -15.25 -14.57 13.24
C ASP A 106 -15.49 -14.70 14.75
N ARG A 107 -16.66 -15.22 15.10
CA ARG A 107 -17.03 -15.49 16.49
C ARG A 107 -16.07 -16.50 17.13
N GLY A 108 -15.70 -16.23 18.37
CA GLY A 108 -14.80 -17.08 19.12
C GLY A 108 -13.31 -16.78 18.93
N TYR A 109 -12.96 -15.85 18.03
CA TYR A 109 -11.61 -15.31 17.96
C TYR A 109 -11.39 -14.27 19.06
N ASP A 110 -10.17 -14.15 19.58
CA ASP A 110 -9.79 -13.15 20.57
C ASP A 110 -9.81 -11.74 19.92
N LEU A 111 -10.77 -10.91 20.34
CA LEU A 111 -10.94 -9.55 19.78
C LEU A 111 -9.78 -8.61 20.12
N LYS A 112 -9.11 -8.83 21.25
CA LYS A 112 -7.92 -8.09 21.63
C LYS A 112 -6.76 -8.41 20.68
N ASP A 113 -6.51 -9.70 20.43
CA ASP A 113 -5.48 -10.13 19.49
C ASP A 113 -5.79 -9.64 18.06
N ALA A 114 -7.05 -9.71 17.63
CA ALA A 114 -7.49 -9.18 16.34
C ALA A 114 -7.19 -7.66 16.21
N ALA A 115 -7.54 -6.89 17.24
CA ALA A 115 -7.33 -5.44 17.25
C ALA A 115 -5.85 -5.07 17.23
N GLU A 116 -5.04 -5.70 18.08
CA GLU A 116 -3.60 -5.43 18.17
C GLU A 116 -2.88 -5.75 16.85
N ASN A 117 -3.17 -6.91 16.24
CA ASN A 117 -2.55 -7.32 14.98
C ASN A 117 -2.97 -6.44 13.80
N SER A 118 -4.27 -6.13 13.67
CA SER A 118 -4.75 -5.26 12.59
C SER A 118 -4.17 -3.85 12.70
N ILE A 119 -4.04 -3.30 13.91
CA ILE A 119 -3.41 -1.98 14.10
C ILE A 119 -1.93 -2.02 13.73
N ILE A 120 -1.20 -3.06 14.09
CA ILE A 120 0.20 -3.23 13.70
C ILE A 120 0.32 -3.30 12.17
N ALA A 121 -0.55 -4.07 11.51
CA ALA A 121 -0.54 -4.24 10.06
C ALA A 121 -0.80 -2.91 9.34
N VAL A 122 -1.84 -2.16 9.76
CA VAL A 122 -2.22 -0.89 9.11
C VAL A 122 -1.25 0.24 9.46
N ALA A 123 -0.79 0.35 10.71
CA ALA A 123 0.13 1.41 11.11
C ALA A 123 1.54 1.24 10.53
N SER A 124 1.89 0.04 10.08
CA SER A 124 3.19 -0.22 9.47
C SER A 124 3.40 0.66 8.24
N ASP A 125 4.53 1.37 8.21
CA ASP A 125 4.91 2.29 7.12
C ASP A 125 3.78 3.28 6.76
N ASN A 126 3.06 3.79 7.77
CA ASN A 126 1.92 4.71 7.62
C ASN A 126 0.83 4.20 6.67
N GLY A 127 0.52 2.91 6.72
CA GLY A 127 -0.55 2.31 5.90
C GLY A 127 -0.29 2.30 4.39
N ILE A 128 0.96 2.51 3.95
CA ILE A 128 1.30 2.53 2.52
C ILE A 128 1.51 1.13 1.94
N LEU A 129 1.62 0.12 2.80
CA LEU A 129 1.77 -1.27 2.38
C LEU A 129 0.45 -1.81 1.83
N CYS A 130 0.51 -2.44 0.67
CA CYS A 130 -0.66 -2.98 -0.03
C CYS A 130 -1.25 -4.26 0.60
N ASP A 131 -0.61 -4.79 1.63
CA ASP A 131 -1.03 -5.95 2.43
C ASP A 131 -1.55 -5.56 3.83
N GLY A 132 -1.70 -4.26 4.11
CA GLY A 132 -2.29 -3.77 5.36
C GLY A 132 -3.78 -4.10 5.49
N ASP A 133 -4.23 -4.36 6.72
CA ASP A 133 -5.61 -4.75 7.07
C ASP A 133 -6.58 -3.55 6.97
N ASN A 134 -6.79 -3.02 5.77
CA ASN A 134 -7.55 -1.78 5.55
C ASN A 134 -9.07 -1.94 5.71
N LEU A 135 -9.59 -3.16 5.65
CA LEU A 135 -11.02 -3.43 5.74
C LEU A 135 -11.27 -4.57 6.73
N LEU A 136 -11.97 -4.26 7.82
CA LEU A 136 -12.28 -5.22 8.87
C LEU A 136 -13.77 -5.57 8.84
N LEU A 137 -14.08 -6.85 8.75
CA LEU A 137 -15.42 -7.41 8.78
C LEU A 137 -15.60 -8.19 10.08
N TYR A 138 -16.58 -7.82 10.88
CA TYR A 138 -16.86 -8.43 12.18
C TYR A 138 -18.36 -8.65 12.37
N PRO A 139 -18.79 -9.60 13.22
CA PRO A 139 -20.20 -9.81 13.54
C PRO A 139 -20.79 -8.57 14.24
N GLN A 140 -21.97 -8.13 13.81
CA GLN A 140 -22.62 -6.91 14.32
C GLN A 140 -22.85 -6.96 15.84
N ASP A 141 -23.14 -8.12 16.40
CA ASP A 141 -23.36 -8.32 17.82
C ASP A 141 -22.08 -8.18 18.67
N LEU A 142 -20.89 -8.21 18.05
CA LEU A 142 -19.60 -7.98 18.70
C LEU A 142 -19.08 -6.55 18.52
N GLU A 143 -19.79 -5.66 17.85
CA GLU A 143 -19.32 -4.32 17.46
C GLU A 143 -18.81 -3.51 18.66
N ALA A 144 -19.58 -3.46 19.74
CA ALA A 144 -19.24 -2.64 20.91
C ALA A 144 -17.91 -3.10 21.56
N GLU A 145 -17.76 -4.43 21.73
CA GLU A 145 -16.56 -5.04 22.30
C GLU A 145 -15.36 -4.86 21.35
N PHE A 146 -15.57 -5.06 20.05
CA PHE A 146 -14.56 -4.88 19.02
C PHE A 146 -14.03 -3.43 19.01
N PHE A 147 -14.89 -2.43 19.03
CA PHE A 147 -14.48 -1.02 19.05
C PHE A 147 -13.75 -0.66 20.35
N GLU A 148 -14.13 -1.27 21.48
CA GLU A 148 -13.44 -1.07 22.75
C GLU A 148 -11.99 -1.58 22.67
N GLU A 149 -11.78 -2.79 22.16
CA GLU A 149 -10.44 -3.37 22.00
C GLU A 149 -9.61 -2.58 20.98
N PHE A 150 -10.23 -2.12 19.88
CA PHE A 150 -9.55 -1.27 18.89
C PHE A 150 -9.07 0.06 19.50
N ARG A 151 -9.89 0.71 20.31
CA ARG A 151 -9.51 1.94 21.02
C ARG A 151 -8.37 1.69 22.03
N LYS A 152 -8.41 0.58 22.78
CA LYS A 152 -7.34 0.19 23.70
C LYS A 152 -6.02 -0.07 22.99
N ALA A 153 -6.05 -0.62 21.80
CA ALA A 153 -4.87 -0.91 20.99
C ALA A 153 -4.26 0.33 20.31
N GLY A 154 -4.97 1.48 20.35
CA GLY A 154 -4.46 2.78 19.88
C GLY A 154 -5.17 3.37 18.66
N ALA A 155 -6.38 2.89 18.34
CA ALA A 155 -7.21 3.52 17.31
C ALA A 155 -8.13 4.61 17.88
N VAL A 156 -8.47 5.58 17.04
CA VAL A 156 -9.66 6.43 17.22
C VAL A 156 -10.71 5.97 16.21
N VAL A 157 -11.87 5.57 16.72
CA VAL A 157 -12.96 5.04 15.90
C VAL A 157 -14.07 6.07 15.77
N PHE A 158 -14.39 6.43 14.52
CA PHE A 158 -15.53 7.26 14.13
C PHE A 158 -16.66 6.37 13.63
N ASP A 159 -17.75 6.31 14.38
CA ASP A 159 -18.92 5.47 14.11
C ASP A 159 -20.18 6.28 13.78
N ASN A 160 -20.05 7.61 13.77
CA ASN A 160 -21.10 8.54 13.40
C ASN A 160 -21.04 8.83 11.89
N ALA A 161 -22.17 8.76 11.21
CA ALA A 161 -22.27 8.95 9.76
C ALA A 161 -21.79 10.32 9.26
N ASP A 162 -22.03 11.40 10.03
CA ASP A 162 -21.60 12.75 9.66
C ASP A 162 -20.09 12.90 9.74
N ASP A 163 -19.46 12.29 10.75
CA ASP A 163 -18.01 12.30 10.92
C ASP A 163 -17.33 11.47 9.83
N VAL A 164 -17.87 10.28 9.54
CA VAL A 164 -17.38 9.43 8.44
C VAL A 164 -17.51 10.14 7.08
N ALA A 165 -18.59 10.91 6.86
CA ALA A 165 -18.75 11.70 5.65
C ALA A 165 -17.65 12.75 5.48
N LYS A 166 -17.23 13.45 6.56
CA LYS A 166 -16.12 14.42 6.51
C LYS A 166 -14.81 13.76 6.13
N PHE A 167 -14.52 12.56 6.66
CA PHE A 167 -13.32 11.80 6.24
C PHE A 167 -13.42 11.38 4.78
N ARG A 168 -14.60 10.95 4.30
CA ARG A 168 -14.81 10.62 2.89
C ARG A 168 -14.49 11.80 1.97
N ASP A 169 -14.99 12.98 2.30
CA ASP A 169 -14.77 14.21 1.53
C ASP A 169 -13.31 14.70 1.60
N ALA A 170 -12.65 14.51 2.75
CA ALA A 170 -11.25 14.86 2.92
C ALA A 170 -10.31 13.93 2.16
N LEU A 171 -10.56 12.62 2.23
CA LEU A 171 -9.69 11.59 1.66
C LEU A 171 -9.79 11.48 0.13
N PHE A 172 -10.98 11.72 -0.44
CA PHE A 172 -11.21 11.46 -1.86
C PHE A 172 -11.52 12.73 -2.66
N GLU A 173 -11.00 12.75 -3.88
CA GLU A 173 -11.30 13.76 -4.89
C GLU A 173 -11.46 13.07 -6.25
N ASN A 174 -12.59 13.34 -6.93
CA ASN A 174 -12.90 12.70 -8.23
C ASN A 174 -12.78 11.15 -8.20
N GLY A 175 -13.17 10.53 -7.09
CA GLY A 175 -13.15 9.08 -6.92
C GLY A 175 -11.76 8.47 -6.70
N LYS A 176 -10.75 9.29 -6.44
CA LYS A 176 -9.37 8.87 -6.13
C LYS A 176 -8.93 9.43 -4.78
N VAL A 177 -8.08 8.69 -4.09
CA VAL A 177 -7.44 9.19 -2.87
C VAL A 177 -6.60 10.44 -3.19
N ARG A 178 -6.71 11.48 -2.37
CA ARG A 178 -5.90 12.70 -2.53
C ARG A 178 -4.42 12.39 -2.34
N PRO A 179 -3.57 12.65 -3.35
CA PRO A 179 -2.15 12.29 -3.30
C PRO A 179 -1.39 12.89 -2.11
N GLY A 180 -1.86 14.03 -1.60
CA GLY A 180 -1.26 14.72 -0.45
C GLY A 180 -1.47 14.01 0.89
N LEU A 181 -2.42 13.05 0.97
CA LEU A 181 -2.74 12.30 2.19
C LEU A 181 -2.17 10.88 2.18
N VAL A 182 -1.69 10.39 1.04
CA VAL A 182 -1.10 9.04 0.94
C VAL A 182 0.15 8.90 1.80
N GLY A 183 0.16 7.93 2.70
CA GLY A 183 1.27 7.64 3.60
C GLY A 183 1.54 8.73 4.64
N LYS A 184 0.54 9.56 4.95
CA LYS A 184 0.64 10.59 5.99
C LYS A 184 0.23 10.05 7.35
N ASP A 185 0.75 10.69 8.40
CA ASP A 185 0.39 10.37 9.77
C ASP A 185 -1.10 10.60 10.04
N THR A 186 -1.65 9.86 10.98
CA THR A 186 -3.06 9.96 11.42
C THR A 186 -3.51 11.39 11.70
N ASN A 187 -2.65 12.20 12.34
CA ASN A 187 -2.97 13.60 12.64
C ASN A 187 -3.19 14.43 11.38
N VAL A 188 -2.34 14.26 10.35
CA VAL A 188 -2.48 15.01 9.09
C VAL A 188 -3.77 14.63 8.36
N ILE A 189 -4.13 13.33 8.39
CA ILE A 189 -5.38 12.84 7.80
C ILE A 189 -6.59 13.38 8.56
N ALA A 190 -6.55 13.35 9.89
CA ALA A 190 -7.63 13.86 10.73
C ALA A 190 -7.82 15.38 10.60
N GLU A 191 -6.74 16.16 10.59
CA GLU A 191 -6.78 17.61 10.38
C GLU A 191 -7.43 17.96 9.04
N ALA A 192 -7.15 17.21 7.98
CA ALA A 192 -7.80 17.38 6.67
C ALA A 192 -9.33 17.17 6.75
N ALA A 193 -9.80 16.32 7.65
CA ALA A 193 -11.23 16.10 7.92
C ALA A 193 -11.80 17.03 8.99
N GLY A 194 -10.98 17.93 9.56
CA GLY A 194 -11.39 18.90 10.59
C GLY A 194 -11.34 18.37 12.03
N TYR A 195 -10.53 17.34 12.30
CA TYR A 195 -10.39 16.73 13.62
C TYR A 195 -8.98 16.86 14.18
N ASN A 196 -8.89 16.90 15.51
CA ASN A 196 -7.64 16.73 16.25
C ASN A 196 -7.71 15.41 17.01
N LEU A 197 -6.69 14.59 16.86
CA LEU A 197 -6.61 13.29 17.54
C LEU A 197 -5.78 13.37 18.83
N PRO A 198 -6.03 12.48 19.80
CA PRO A 198 -5.14 12.31 20.94
C PRO A 198 -3.72 11.96 20.48
N GLU A 199 -2.72 12.41 21.25
CA GLU A 199 -1.33 12.05 21.03
C GLU A 199 -1.14 10.52 21.10
N GLY A 200 -0.37 9.97 20.17
CA GLY A 200 -0.12 8.54 20.11
C GLY A 200 -1.19 7.72 19.37
N THR A 201 -2.18 8.36 18.74
CA THR A 201 -3.13 7.66 17.86
C THR A 201 -2.41 7.00 16.71
N LYS A 202 -2.57 5.69 16.59
CA LYS A 202 -1.90 4.86 15.57
C LYS A 202 -2.72 4.71 14.29
N VAL A 203 -4.04 4.58 14.43
CA VAL A 203 -4.95 4.27 13.32
C VAL A 203 -6.28 5.03 13.48
N ILE A 204 -6.87 5.41 12.36
CA ILE A 204 -8.23 5.97 12.28
C ILE A 204 -9.17 4.87 11.79
N GLY A 205 -10.10 4.44 12.64
CA GLY A 205 -11.18 3.53 12.27
C GLY A 205 -12.39 4.31 11.78
N LEU A 206 -12.92 3.97 10.62
CA LEU A 206 -14.14 4.57 10.05
C LEU A 206 -15.20 3.49 9.88
N LYS A 207 -16.33 3.58 10.60
CA LYS A 207 -17.44 2.66 10.41
C LYS A 207 -18.17 2.98 9.11
N ILE A 208 -18.26 2.01 8.21
CA ILE A 208 -18.99 2.13 6.95
C ILE A 208 -20.13 1.12 6.87
N GLU A 209 -21.19 1.47 6.16
CA GLU A 209 -22.38 0.61 5.98
C GLU A 209 -22.28 -0.21 4.69
N GLY A 210 -21.59 0.30 3.69
CA GLY A 210 -21.42 -0.33 2.37
C GLY A 210 -20.01 -0.84 2.16
N VAL A 211 -19.84 -1.75 1.21
CA VAL A 211 -18.55 -2.30 0.79
C VAL A 211 -18.38 -2.24 -0.72
N GLY A 212 -17.14 -2.23 -1.17
CA GLY A 212 -16.80 -2.28 -2.59
C GLY A 212 -17.26 -1.05 -3.37
N LYS A 213 -18.30 -1.18 -4.21
CA LYS A 213 -18.81 -0.08 -5.03
C LYS A 213 -19.78 0.84 -4.30
N ASP A 214 -20.33 0.38 -3.18
CA ASP A 214 -21.38 1.08 -2.45
C ASP A 214 -20.81 2.15 -1.51
N ASP A 215 -19.57 1.99 -1.06
CA ASP A 215 -18.84 3.04 -0.34
C ASP A 215 -17.40 3.15 -0.82
N ILE A 216 -16.99 4.39 -1.14
CA ILE A 216 -15.64 4.67 -1.62
C ILE A 216 -14.57 4.44 -0.55
N LEU A 217 -14.92 4.54 0.73
CA LEU A 217 -14.03 4.23 1.86
C LEU A 217 -13.67 2.74 1.93
N GLY A 218 -14.43 1.87 1.27
CA GLY A 218 -14.07 0.45 1.08
C GLY A 218 -12.97 0.20 0.04
N LYS A 219 -12.36 1.25 -0.54
CA LYS A 219 -11.19 1.14 -1.43
C LYS A 219 -9.89 1.28 -0.65
N GLU A 220 -8.78 0.89 -1.29
CA GLU A 220 -7.44 1.13 -0.76
C GLU A 220 -7.23 2.63 -0.51
N ILE A 221 -6.93 3.01 0.75
CA ILE A 221 -6.73 4.40 1.17
C ILE A 221 -5.25 4.75 1.21
N MET A 222 -4.37 3.80 1.53
CA MET A 222 -2.92 3.99 1.72
C MET A 222 -2.63 5.00 2.84
N GLY A 223 -3.24 4.80 3.99
CA GLY A 223 -3.08 5.60 5.22
C GLY A 223 -3.49 4.81 6.46
N PRO A 224 -2.96 5.15 7.64
CA PRO A 224 -3.25 4.48 8.90
C PRO A 224 -4.56 4.94 9.52
#